data_42baccfaab383a31441d340289dc02a8
#
_entry.id   42baccfaab383a31441d340289dc02a8
#
_cell.length_a   1.000
_cell.length_b   1.000
_cell.length_c   1.000
_cell.angle_alpha   90.00
_cell.angle_beta   90.00
_cell.angle_gamma   90.00
#
_symmetry.space_group_name_H-M   'P 1'
#
loop_
_entity.id
_entity.type
_entity.pdbx_description
1 polymer ?
#
loop_
_entity_poly.entity_id
_entity_poly.type
_entity_poly.pdbx_seq_one_letter_code
_entity_poly.pdbx_strand_id
1 'polypeptide(L)'
;MQIPAHPIAARAADVPPRNRPSLYPEPFASRMAGRTKRVLGELFGLRNFGVNLTRLEPGAMSALRHAHSRQDEFIYVLEGAPALHTDAGLTRLAPGMCAGFAAGSGNAHHLINDTDALVVYLEIGDRSSGDQARYPDDDLRADLIDGRWVFCHRDGRPY
;
A
#
# COMPACT_ATOMS: atom_id res chain seq x y z
N MET A 1 29.29 -13.65 11.73
CA MET A 1 28.50 -12.59 11.07
C MET A 1 27.47 -12.13 12.09
N GLN A 2 27.65 -10.95 12.71
CA GLN A 2 26.71 -10.42 13.67
C GLN A 2 25.42 -10.00 12.93
N ILE A 3 24.30 -10.56 13.33
CA ILE A 3 22.99 -10.08 12.87
C ILE A 3 22.85 -8.65 13.40
N PRO A 4 22.55 -7.64 12.57
CA PRO A 4 22.31 -6.29 13.05
C PRO A 4 21.21 -6.35 14.12
N ALA A 5 21.49 -5.77 15.28
CA ALA A 5 20.52 -5.73 16.37
C ALA A 5 19.36 -4.82 15.96
N HIS A 6 18.18 -5.42 15.75
CA HIS A 6 16.94 -4.64 15.55
C HIS A 6 16.53 -4.01 16.89
N PRO A 7 15.95 -2.80 16.88
CA PRO A 7 15.46 -2.20 18.12
C PRO A 7 14.28 -3.01 18.69
N ILE A 8 14.11 -3.00 20.01
CA ILE A 8 12.96 -3.65 20.67
C ILE A 8 11.69 -2.82 20.46
N ALA A 9 11.82 -1.50 20.44
CA ALA A 9 10.74 -0.55 20.23
C ALA A 9 11.28 0.73 19.57
N ALA A 10 10.41 1.43 18.87
CA ALA A 10 10.71 2.73 18.26
C ALA A 10 9.43 3.56 18.16
N ARG A 11 9.60 4.88 18.13
CA ARG A 11 8.50 5.78 17.78
C ARG A 11 8.32 5.76 16.26
N ALA A 12 7.16 5.33 15.78
CA ALA A 12 6.88 5.19 14.35
C ALA A 12 7.10 6.50 13.56
N ALA A 13 6.78 7.64 14.16
CA ALA A 13 6.97 8.94 13.52
C ALA A 13 8.45 9.32 13.32
N ASP A 14 9.38 8.73 14.07
CA ASP A 14 10.81 9.00 13.97
C ASP A 14 11.50 8.12 12.91
N VAL A 15 10.82 7.07 12.41
CA VAL A 15 11.35 6.24 11.32
C VAL A 15 11.43 7.08 10.05
N PRO A 16 12.59 7.17 9.38
CA PRO A 16 12.72 7.96 8.16
C PRO A 16 11.72 7.51 7.08
N PRO A 17 11.17 8.44 6.30
CA PRO A 17 10.37 8.09 5.14
C PRO A 17 11.19 7.25 4.16
N ARG A 18 10.52 6.32 3.49
CA ARG A 18 11.13 5.55 2.41
C ARG A 18 11.60 6.50 1.30
N ASN A 19 12.91 6.52 1.06
CA ASN A 19 13.53 7.32 0.01
C ASN A 19 13.66 6.50 -1.30
N ARG A 20 12.54 5.98 -1.78
CA ARG A 20 12.46 5.29 -3.06
C ARG A 20 11.25 5.78 -3.83
N PRO A 21 11.38 5.98 -5.15
CA PRO A 21 10.20 6.30 -5.98
C PRO A 21 9.18 5.17 -5.91
N SER A 22 7.98 5.43 -6.40
CA SER A 22 6.97 4.39 -6.59
C SER A 22 7.54 3.27 -7.45
N LEU A 23 7.12 2.02 -7.20
CA LEU A 23 7.47 0.89 -8.05
C LEU A 23 6.68 0.89 -9.36
N TYR A 24 5.58 1.65 -9.43
CA TYR A 24 4.80 1.77 -10.65
C TYR A 24 5.63 2.35 -11.79
N PRO A 25 5.46 1.85 -13.03
CA PRO A 25 5.99 2.52 -14.21
C PRO A 25 5.24 3.84 -14.46
N GLU A 26 5.83 4.73 -15.27
CA GLU A 26 5.08 5.89 -15.76
C GLU A 26 4.00 5.44 -16.78
N PRO A 27 2.85 6.12 -16.83
CA PRO A 27 2.51 7.38 -16.12
C PRO A 27 1.95 7.17 -14.70
N PHE A 28 1.90 5.96 -14.19
CA PHE A 28 1.25 5.65 -12.90
C PHE A 28 2.08 6.11 -11.69
N ALA A 29 3.40 6.12 -11.80
CA ALA A 29 4.29 6.56 -10.71
C ALA A 29 4.00 8.00 -10.31
N SER A 30 3.79 8.89 -11.27
CA SER A 30 3.47 10.31 -11.03
C SER A 30 2.15 10.51 -10.28
N ARG A 31 1.20 9.57 -10.38
CA ARG A 31 -0.08 9.62 -9.67
C ARG A 31 0.05 9.37 -8.16
N MET A 32 1.23 8.90 -7.72
CA MET A 32 1.50 8.63 -6.30
C MET A 32 2.06 9.85 -5.55
N ALA A 33 2.06 11.02 -6.14
CA ALA A 33 2.48 12.27 -5.49
C ALA A 33 1.67 12.52 -4.20
N GLY A 34 2.31 13.09 -3.18
CA GLY A 34 1.68 13.38 -1.88
C GLY A 34 1.52 12.17 -0.95
N ARG A 35 1.96 10.97 -1.35
CA ARG A 35 2.01 9.80 -0.50
C ARG A 35 3.40 9.60 0.08
N THR A 36 3.49 9.45 1.40
CA THR A 36 4.74 9.14 2.11
C THR A 36 4.57 7.88 2.95
N LYS A 37 5.54 6.96 2.88
CA LYS A 37 5.54 5.71 3.65
C LYS A 37 6.76 5.61 4.55
N ARG A 38 6.56 5.20 5.82
CA ARG A 38 7.59 4.80 6.77
C ARG A 38 7.50 3.30 6.96
N VAL A 39 8.54 2.57 6.56
CA VAL A 39 8.52 1.10 6.52
C VAL A 39 8.89 0.56 7.89
N LEU A 40 7.90 0.38 8.75
CA LEU A 40 8.10 -0.02 10.15
C LEU A 40 8.53 -1.48 10.27
N GLY A 41 7.98 -2.37 9.44
CA GLY A 41 8.28 -3.79 9.51
C GLY A 41 9.75 -4.11 9.28
N GLU A 42 10.40 -3.43 8.34
CA GLU A 42 11.83 -3.62 8.04
C GLU A 42 12.73 -3.18 9.19
N LEU A 43 12.33 -2.15 9.95
CA LEU A 43 13.06 -1.71 11.12
C LEU A 43 13.24 -2.84 12.15
N PHE A 44 12.24 -3.68 12.30
CA PHE A 44 12.23 -4.82 13.23
C PHE A 44 12.63 -6.15 12.59
N GLY A 45 13.02 -6.15 11.30
CA GLY A 45 13.38 -7.36 10.56
C GLY A 45 12.22 -8.32 10.29
N LEU A 46 10.97 -7.82 10.24
CA LEU A 46 9.79 -8.63 9.94
C LEU A 46 9.82 -9.09 8.48
N ARG A 47 9.51 -10.37 8.24
CA ARG A 47 9.60 -10.98 6.92
C ARG A 47 8.27 -11.50 6.38
N ASN A 48 7.38 -11.97 7.25
CA ASN A 48 6.13 -12.61 6.84
C ASN A 48 5.06 -11.60 6.38
N PHE A 49 5.13 -10.39 6.90
CA PHE A 49 4.23 -9.29 6.53
C PHE A 49 4.96 -7.95 6.57
N GLY A 50 4.45 -7.00 5.81
CA GLY A 50 4.89 -5.60 5.84
C GLY A 50 4.00 -4.78 6.76
N VAL A 51 4.60 -3.78 7.45
CA VAL A 51 3.86 -2.75 8.21
C VAL A 51 4.42 -1.40 7.83
N ASN A 52 3.56 -0.51 7.35
CA ASN A 52 3.94 0.86 7.03
C ASN A 52 3.04 1.86 7.77
N LEU A 53 3.65 2.94 8.24
CA LEU A 53 2.92 4.16 8.58
C LEU A 53 2.87 5.02 7.33
N THR A 54 1.68 5.21 6.79
CA THR A 54 1.46 5.93 5.53
C THR A 54 0.74 7.24 5.77
N ARG A 55 1.19 8.28 5.08
CA ARG A 55 0.58 9.63 5.08
C ARG A 55 0.14 9.96 3.67
N LEU A 56 -1.06 10.56 3.58
CA LEU A 56 -1.59 11.10 2.34
C LEU A 56 -1.87 12.59 2.53
N GLU A 57 -1.19 13.41 1.76
CA GLU A 57 -1.50 14.82 1.64
C GLU A 57 -2.87 15.03 0.94
N PRO A 58 -3.49 16.20 1.03
CA PRO A 58 -4.71 16.49 0.27
C PRO A 58 -4.56 16.15 -1.22
N GLY A 59 -5.54 15.42 -1.77
CA GLY A 59 -5.55 14.95 -3.16
C GLY A 59 -4.75 13.68 -3.44
N ALA A 60 -3.98 13.17 -2.47
CA ALA A 60 -3.16 11.96 -2.66
C ALA A 60 -3.98 10.66 -2.53
N MET A 61 -3.46 9.59 -3.11
CA MET A 61 -4.04 8.24 -3.00
C MET A 61 -3.03 7.23 -2.46
N SER A 62 -3.53 6.16 -1.83
CA SER A 62 -2.70 5.10 -1.24
C SER A 62 -1.98 4.25 -2.28
N ALA A 63 -2.66 3.95 -3.37
CA ALA A 63 -2.24 3.15 -4.50
C ALA A 63 -3.22 3.38 -5.65
N LEU A 64 -2.95 2.83 -6.83
CA LEU A 64 -4.00 2.60 -7.82
C LEU A 64 -5.00 1.59 -7.26
N ARG A 65 -6.27 1.67 -7.62
CA ARG A 65 -7.28 0.72 -7.17
C ARG A 65 -6.92 -0.67 -7.68
N HIS A 66 -6.75 -1.64 -6.76
CA HIS A 66 -6.22 -2.96 -7.07
C HIS A 66 -6.75 -4.04 -6.15
N ALA A 67 -6.60 -5.29 -6.57
CA ALA A 67 -6.88 -6.48 -5.78
C ALA A 67 -5.74 -7.49 -5.92
N HIS A 68 -5.40 -8.16 -4.81
CA HIS A 68 -4.37 -9.19 -4.73
C HIS A 68 -4.95 -10.60 -4.87
N SER A 69 -4.21 -11.50 -5.50
CA SER A 69 -4.62 -12.91 -5.65
C SER A 69 -4.28 -13.76 -4.43
N ARG A 70 -3.19 -13.44 -3.71
CA ARG A 70 -2.65 -14.26 -2.61
C ARG A 70 -2.28 -13.48 -1.34
N GLN A 71 -2.11 -12.17 -1.41
CA GLN A 71 -1.71 -11.37 -0.26
C GLN A 71 -2.92 -10.70 0.36
N ASP A 72 -3.13 -10.93 1.67
CA ASP A 72 -4.10 -10.19 2.46
C ASP A 72 -3.56 -8.80 2.79
N GLU A 73 -4.45 -7.82 2.84
CA GLU A 73 -4.14 -6.46 3.26
C GLU A 73 -5.09 -5.99 4.34
N PHE A 74 -4.58 -5.13 5.22
CA PHE A 74 -5.34 -4.53 6.30
C PHE A 74 -4.88 -3.08 6.51
N ILE A 75 -5.83 -2.19 6.81
CA ILE A 75 -5.53 -0.81 7.19
C ILE A 75 -6.21 -0.43 8.50
N TYR A 76 -5.58 0.51 9.22
CA TYR A 76 -6.16 1.12 10.42
C TYR A 76 -5.92 2.64 10.37
N VAL A 77 -6.99 3.42 10.40
CA VAL A 77 -6.92 4.89 10.31
C VAL A 77 -6.55 5.48 11.65
N LEU A 78 -5.49 6.29 11.66
CA LEU A 78 -4.99 7.00 12.85
C LEU A 78 -5.43 8.46 12.86
N GLU A 79 -5.44 9.13 11.70
CA GLU A 79 -5.74 10.55 11.57
C GLU A 79 -6.41 10.83 10.22
N GLY A 80 -7.29 11.83 10.18
CA GLY A 80 -7.97 12.27 8.98
C GLY A 80 -9.17 11.38 8.60
N ALA A 81 -9.75 11.65 7.46
CA ALA A 81 -10.98 10.99 7.00
C ALA A 81 -10.85 10.57 5.52
N PRO A 82 -10.07 9.52 5.20
CA PRO A 82 -9.92 9.06 3.83
C PRO A 82 -11.22 8.44 3.30
N ALA A 83 -11.44 8.53 1.98
CA ALA A 83 -12.43 7.75 1.27
C ALA A 83 -11.83 6.40 0.85
N LEU A 84 -12.41 5.29 1.33
CA LEU A 84 -12.12 3.95 0.83
C LEU A 84 -12.98 3.71 -0.41
N HIS A 85 -12.34 3.49 -1.56
CA HIS A 85 -12.98 3.13 -2.81
C HIS A 85 -12.87 1.63 -3.03
N THR A 86 -14.00 0.96 -3.18
CA THR A 86 -14.11 -0.47 -3.49
C THR A 86 -15.04 -0.69 -4.67
N ASP A 87 -15.28 -1.94 -5.08
CA ASP A 87 -16.25 -2.26 -6.12
C ASP A 87 -17.69 -1.91 -5.70
N ALA A 88 -17.96 -1.78 -4.39
CA ALA A 88 -19.24 -1.34 -3.85
C ALA A 88 -19.40 0.20 -3.77
N GLY A 89 -18.40 0.96 -4.18
CA GLY A 89 -18.39 2.42 -4.13
C GLY A 89 -17.48 3.00 -3.06
N LEU A 90 -17.81 4.21 -2.59
CA LEU A 90 -17.01 4.97 -1.63
C LEU A 90 -17.56 4.83 -0.21
N THR A 91 -16.66 4.57 0.74
CA THR A 91 -16.96 4.58 2.19
C THR A 91 -16.03 5.56 2.87
N ARG A 92 -16.60 6.55 3.60
CA ARG A 92 -15.82 7.47 4.42
C ARG A 92 -15.31 6.75 5.67
N LEU A 93 -14.01 6.78 5.90
CA LEU A 93 -13.39 6.28 7.12
C LEU A 93 -13.08 7.43 8.07
N ALA A 94 -12.90 7.10 9.34
CA ALA A 94 -12.52 8.01 10.43
C ALA A 94 -11.44 7.36 11.31
N PRO A 95 -10.74 8.12 12.15
CA PRO A 95 -9.79 7.58 13.11
C PRO A 95 -10.42 6.48 13.99
N GLY A 96 -9.71 5.36 14.14
CA GLY A 96 -10.19 4.17 14.84
C GLY A 96 -10.93 3.17 13.96
N MET A 97 -11.26 3.53 12.72
CA MET A 97 -11.82 2.57 11.76
C MET A 97 -10.73 1.75 11.07
N CYS A 98 -11.08 0.55 10.69
CA CYS A 98 -10.20 -0.35 9.94
C CYS A 98 -10.93 -0.99 8.76
N ALA A 99 -10.16 -1.49 7.80
CA ALA A 99 -10.66 -2.29 6.69
C ALA A 99 -9.67 -3.42 6.37
N GLY A 100 -10.19 -4.56 5.93
CA GLY A 100 -9.40 -5.72 5.50
C GLY A 100 -9.80 -6.16 4.11
N PHE A 101 -8.81 -6.63 3.36
CA PHE A 101 -8.94 -7.03 1.96
C PHE A 101 -8.38 -8.44 1.81
N ALA A 102 -9.28 -9.42 1.82
CA ALA A 102 -8.91 -10.81 1.69
C ALA A 102 -8.38 -11.11 0.29
N ALA A 103 -7.28 -11.84 0.24
CA ALA A 103 -6.68 -12.34 -0.98
C ALA A 103 -7.71 -13.12 -1.83
N GLY A 104 -7.66 -12.94 -3.14
CA GLY A 104 -8.52 -13.65 -4.07
C GLY A 104 -9.99 -13.21 -4.09
N SER A 105 -10.38 -12.21 -3.27
CA SER A 105 -11.75 -11.69 -3.29
C SER A 105 -12.12 -10.99 -4.59
N GLY A 106 -11.13 -10.45 -5.30
CA GLY A 106 -11.31 -9.66 -6.52
C GLY A 106 -11.85 -8.25 -6.28
N ASN A 107 -12.25 -7.90 -5.05
CA ASN A 107 -12.75 -6.58 -4.70
C ASN A 107 -11.58 -5.58 -4.65
N ALA A 108 -11.41 -4.82 -5.72
CA ALA A 108 -10.33 -3.86 -5.84
C ALA A 108 -10.56 -2.63 -4.95
N HIS A 109 -9.49 -2.16 -4.33
CA HIS A 109 -9.55 -1.09 -3.34
C HIS A 109 -8.38 -0.11 -3.43
N HIS A 110 -8.60 1.09 -2.95
CA HIS A 110 -7.59 2.06 -2.52
C HIS A 110 -8.19 3.11 -1.60
N LEU A 111 -7.32 3.87 -0.93
CA LEU A 111 -7.71 5.07 -0.18
C LEU A 111 -7.42 6.33 -0.99
N ILE A 112 -8.31 7.30 -0.90
CA ILE A 112 -8.15 8.64 -1.48
C ILE A 112 -8.30 9.65 -0.34
N ASN A 113 -7.39 10.60 -0.27
CA ASN A 113 -7.57 11.78 0.57
C ASN A 113 -8.18 12.92 -0.24
N ASP A 114 -9.50 12.95 -0.30
CA ASP A 114 -10.30 13.99 -0.96
C ASP A 114 -10.68 15.14 -0.01
N THR A 115 -9.98 15.23 1.13
CA THR A 115 -10.14 16.31 2.13
C THR A 115 -8.97 17.32 2.04
N ASP A 116 -9.08 18.41 2.77
CA ASP A 116 -8.02 19.43 2.92
C ASP A 116 -7.09 19.18 4.12
N ALA A 117 -7.32 18.09 4.87
CA ALA A 117 -6.53 17.69 6.02
C ALA A 117 -5.62 16.48 5.69
N LEU A 118 -4.57 16.30 6.50
CA LEU A 118 -3.69 15.15 6.40
C LEU A 118 -4.43 13.86 6.78
N VAL A 119 -4.14 12.79 6.08
CA VAL A 119 -4.55 11.42 6.44
C VAL A 119 -3.33 10.62 6.87
N VAL A 120 -3.45 9.90 8.00
CA VAL A 120 -2.42 8.98 8.51
C VAL A 120 -3.06 7.64 8.84
N TYR A 121 -2.46 6.55 8.37
CA TYR A 121 -2.97 5.20 8.62
C TYR A 121 -1.82 4.18 8.66
N LEU A 122 -2.07 3.06 9.33
CA LEU A 122 -1.24 1.86 9.21
C LEU A 122 -1.74 1.03 8.02
N GLU A 123 -0.83 0.54 7.22
CA GLU A 123 -1.10 -0.52 6.23
C GLU A 123 -0.26 -1.75 6.57
N ILE A 124 -0.92 -2.89 6.59
CA ILE A 124 -0.31 -4.18 6.87
C ILE A 124 -0.68 -5.11 5.72
N GLY A 125 0.31 -5.74 5.11
CA GLY A 125 0.11 -6.70 4.03
C GLY A 125 0.99 -7.90 4.22
N ASP A 126 0.47 -9.10 3.97
CA ASP A 126 1.30 -10.29 3.98
C ASP A 126 2.27 -10.30 2.79
N ARG A 127 3.24 -11.23 2.80
CA ARG A 127 4.28 -11.35 1.79
C ARG A 127 4.27 -12.72 1.10
N SER A 128 3.10 -13.35 0.98
CA SER A 128 2.93 -14.61 0.25
C SER A 128 3.50 -14.51 -1.16
N SER A 129 4.27 -15.51 -1.56
CA SER A 129 4.92 -15.56 -2.86
C SER A 129 3.93 -15.85 -3.99
N GLY A 130 4.30 -15.43 -5.22
CA GLY A 130 3.52 -15.68 -6.43
C GLY A 130 2.20 -14.93 -6.48
N ASP A 131 2.12 -13.81 -5.79
CA ASP A 131 0.95 -12.94 -5.82
C ASP A 131 0.83 -12.18 -7.15
N GLN A 132 -0.39 -11.82 -7.49
CA GLN A 132 -0.73 -10.99 -8.65
C GLN A 132 -1.62 -9.84 -8.19
N ALA A 133 -1.28 -8.63 -8.61
CA ALA A 133 -2.14 -7.47 -8.42
C ALA A 133 -2.80 -7.09 -9.75
N ARG A 134 -4.11 -6.92 -9.72
CA ARG A 134 -4.93 -6.50 -10.87
C ARG A 134 -5.49 -5.11 -10.62
N TYR A 135 -5.48 -4.29 -11.66
CA TYR A 135 -5.89 -2.89 -11.62
C TYR A 135 -7.07 -2.69 -12.57
N PRO A 136 -8.33 -2.70 -12.08
CA PRO A 136 -9.51 -2.70 -12.95
C PRO A 136 -9.67 -1.40 -13.76
N ASP A 137 -9.17 -0.29 -13.26
CA ASP A 137 -9.33 1.03 -13.86
C ASP A 137 -8.16 1.43 -14.77
N ASP A 138 -7.06 0.65 -14.77
CA ASP A 138 -5.83 0.98 -15.47
C ASP A 138 -5.38 -0.18 -16.37
N ASP A 139 -4.67 0.13 -17.47
CA ASP A 139 -4.04 -0.90 -18.31
C ASP A 139 -2.76 -1.41 -17.66
N LEU A 140 -2.92 -2.03 -16.50
CA LEU A 140 -1.82 -2.46 -15.65
C LEU A 140 -2.12 -3.80 -14.99
N ARG A 141 -1.10 -4.63 -14.89
CA ARG A 141 -1.02 -5.85 -14.09
C ARG A 141 0.35 -5.93 -13.44
N ALA A 142 0.44 -6.48 -12.25
CA ALA A 142 1.71 -6.76 -11.59
C ALA A 142 1.77 -8.20 -11.12
N ASP A 143 2.88 -8.86 -11.36
CA ASP A 143 3.16 -10.23 -10.94
C ASP A 143 4.36 -10.22 -9.98
N LEU A 144 4.25 -10.90 -8.83
CA LEU A 144 5.35 -11.06 -7.87
C LEU A 144 6.18 -12.27 -8.27
N ILE A 145 7.32 -12.02 -8.93
CA ILE A 145 8.25 -13.04 -9.43
C ILE A 145 9.57 -12.91 -8.67
N ASP A 146 10.00 -13.98 -8.01
CA ASP A 146 11.25 -14.04 -7.25
C ASP A 146 11.42 -12.85 -6.26
N GLY A 147 10.32 -12.49 -5.59
CA GLY A 147 10.28 -11.40 -4.61
C GLY A 147 10.31 -9.98 -5.21
N ARG A 148 10.12 -9.85 -6.52
CA ARG A 148 10.06 -8.56 -7.23
C ARG A 148 8.75 -8.40 -7.98
N TRP A 149 8.16 -7.21 -7.88
CA TRP A 149 7.01 -6.86 -8.69
C TRP A 149 7.43 -6.54 -10.13
N VAL A 150 6.85 -7.27 -11.08
CA VAL A 150 7.02 -7.07 -12.52
C VAL A 150 5.72 -6.51 -13.07
N PHE A 151 5.79 -5.31 -13.65
CA PHE A 151 4.62 -4.61 -14.19
C PHE A 151 4.52 -4.82 -15.70
N CYS A 152 3.31 -5.05 -16.18
CA CYS A 152 3.02 -5.18 -17.61
C CYS A 152 1.62 -4.61 -17.92
N HIS A 153 1.38 -4.37 -19.20
CA HIS A 153 0.04 -4.12 -19.71
C HIS A 153 -0.89 -5.30 -19.45
N ARG A 154 -2.20 -5.12 -19.52
CA ARG A 154 -3.16 -6.23 -19.36
C ARG A 154 -2.94 -7.35 -20.37
N ASP A 155 -2.47 -7.04 -21.57
CA ASP A 155 -2.13 -8.00 -22.62
C ASP A 155 -0.78 -8.71 -22.43
N GLY A 156 -0.04 -8.37 -21.38
CA GLY A 156 1.23 -9.00 -21.02
C GLY A 156 2.48 -8.32 -21.59
N ARG A 157 2.35 -7.27 -22.39
CA ARG A 157 3.52 -6.49 -22.86
C ARG A 157 4.17 -5.76 -21.67
N PRO A 158 5.51 -5.73 -21.56
CA PRO A 158 6.20 -5.00 -20.49
C PRO A 158 6.02 -3.48 -20.62
N TYR A 159 6.10 -2.79 -19.49
CA TYR A 159 6.25 -1.34 -19.42
C TYR A 159 7.70 -0.96 -19.60
#